data_6a57377bd8e414568e546c1d4a2d33b0
#
_entry.id   6a57377bd8e414568e546c1d4a2d33b0
#
_cell.length_a   1.000
_cell.length_b   1.000
_cell.length_c   1.000
_cell.angle_alpha   90.00
_cell.angle_beta   90.00
_cell.angle_gamma   90.00
#
_symmetry.space_group_name_H-M   'P 1'
#
loop_
_entity.id
_entity.type
_entity.pdbx_description
1 polymer ?
#
loop_
_entity_poly.entity_id
_entity_poly.type
_entity_poly.pdbx_seq_one_letter_code
_entity_poly.pdbx_strand_id
1 'polypeptide(L)'
;MSPVTAGVLQLLALTAALALAYRPLGDYMAKVYSSEKHYRPEKWIYKAIGANPSAEMRWPAYLRGVLAFSAVSVLFLYALQRAQGILPGSLGFSAIDPDQAFNTAASFVANTNWQSYYGEQAMGHVVQTGGLAVQNFVSAAVGMAVAVALVRGFARSRTGELGNFWSDLVRGTVRILLPISVIGAVVLVACGAIQNFAGIHEVGQFMGGSQQWNGGAVASQEVIKELGTNGGGYFNANSAHPFENPTPLSNLFEIFLILVIPFALTRTFGRMVGSLRQGYAILATMATIWLGFTALMMWTEFAHHGPAFDIAGGAMEGKETRFGIGASAIFSVATTLTSTGAVNSFHSSFTGLGGGIQLLGMQLGEIAPGGVGSGLYGMLIMAIIAVFIAGLMVGRTPEYLGKKIGTQQIKLAACYILITPALVLCFTAAAMALPTPPHSMLNSGAHGFSEVLYAYTSGANNNGSAFAGLNADTQWFNSTIGIAMLLGRFLPMVFVLALAGSLAEQKPVPETAGTLRTDKPLYTGLLVGTILIITGLTYFPALALGPLAEGLAS
;
A
#
# COMPACT_ATOMS: atom_id res chain seq x y z
N MET A 1 -5.87 33.46 0.24
CA MET A 1 -4.73 32.61 -0.22
C MET A 1 -5.22 31.87 -1.46
N SER A 2 -4.41 31.76 -2.51
CA SER A 2 -4.84 30.99 -3.68
C SER A 2 -4.88 29.49 -3.35
N PRO A 3 -5.75 28.69 -4.01
CA PRO A 3 -5.81 27.25 -3.79
C PRO A 3 -4.47 26.54 -4.06
N VAL A 4 -3.72 26.99 -5.07
CA VAL A 4 -2.37 26.48 -5.39
C VAL A 4 -1.40 26.76 -4.24
N THR A 5 -1.39 27.98 -3.70
CA THR A 5 -0.52 28.35 -2.56
C THR A 5 -0.86 27.48 -1.33
N ALA A 6 -2.15 27.24 -1.07
CA ALA A 6 -2.58 26.38 0.02
C ALA A 6 -2.07 24.94 -0.15
N GLY A 7 -2.18 24.36 -1.34
CA GLY A 7 -1.65 23.02 -1.65
C GLY A 7 -0.14 22.94 -1.46
N VAL A 8 0.61 23.93 -1.95
CA VAL A 8 2.08 23.98 -1.78
C VAL A 8 2.46 24.06 -0.29
N LEU A 9 1.78 24.87 0.51
CA LEU A 9 2.05 24.97 1.95
C LEU A 9 1.74 23.66 2.69
N GLN A 10 0.66 22.97 2.31
CA GLN A 10 0.34 21.63 2.86
C GLN A 10 1.43 20.61 2.52
N LEU A 11 1.92 20.59 1.28
CA LEU A 11 3.01 19.70 0.86
C LEU A 11 4.32 20.01 1.63
N LEU A 12 4.64 21.28 1.83
CA LEU A 12 5.81 21.69 2.62
C LEU A 12 5.66 21.28 4.09
N ALA A 13 4.49 21.49 4.69
CA ALA A 13 4.22 21.10 6.08
C ALA A 13 4.33 19.57 6.25
N LEU A 14 3.76 18.80 5.33
CA LEU A 14 3.85 17.34 5.29
C LEU A 14 5.31 16.87 5.16
N THR A 15 6.06 17.45 4.22
CA THR A 15 7.47 17.11 4.00
C THR A 15 8.31 17.42 5.24
N ALA A 16 8.06 18.54 5.91
CA ALA A 16 8.74 18.89 7.15
C ALA A 16 8.42 17.90 8.29
N ALA A 17 7.15 17.53 8.45
CA ALA A 17 6.72 16.54 9.44
C ALA A 17 7.38 15.15 9.19
N LEU A 18 7.41 14.71 7.95
CA LEU A 18 8.08 13.46 7.54
C LEU A 18 9.59 13.52 7.83
N ALA A 19 10.25 14.64 7.51
CA ALA A 19 11.69 14.83 7.78
C ALA A 19 12.00 14.79 9.28
N LEU A 20 11.15 15.36 10.12
CA LEU A 20 11.28 15.31 11.59
C LEU A 20 11.11 13.88 12.12
N ALA A 21 10.13 13.14 11.62
CA ALA A 21 9.86 11.76 12.04
C ALA A 21 10.87 10.73 11.50
N TYR A 22 11.50 10.99 10.36
CA TYR A 22 12.36 10.06 9.62
C TYR A 22 13.48 9.43 10.46
N ARG A 23 14.24 10.26 11.17
CA ARG A 23 15.39 9.79 11.98
C ARG A 23 14.93 9.01 13.21
N PRO A 24 14.09 9.53 14.10
CA PRO A 24 13.71 8.83 15.31
C PRO A 24 12.96 7.54 15.02
N LEU A 25 12.02 7.53 14.07
CA LEU A 25 11.25 6.34 13.74
C LEU A 25 12.11 5.27 13.05
N GLY A 26 12.94 5.65 12.08
CA GLY A 26 13.79 4.68 11.38
C GLY A 26 14.86 4.05 12.29
N ASP A 27 15.47 4.81 13.19
CA ASP A 27 16.41 4.29 14.19
C ASP A 27 15.69 3.39 15.22
N TYR A 28 14.47 3.76 15.61
CA TYR A 28 13.65 2.96 16.52
C TYR A 28 13.28 1.61 15.89
N MET A 29 12.79 1.61 14.65
CA MET A 29 12.45 0.36 13.95
C MET A 29 13.67 -0.55 13.78
N ALA A 30 14.82 -0.01 13.40
CA ALA A 30 16.07 -0.78 13.34
C ALA A 30 16.41 -1.43 14.68
N LYS A 31 16.27 -0.69 15.79
CA LYS A 31 16.49 -1.21 17.15
C LYS A 31 15.48 -2.31 17.53
N VAL A 32 14.21 -2.16 17.15
CA VAL A 32 13.16 -3.17 17.42
C VAL A 32 13.51 -4.49 16.76
N TYR A 33 13.87 -4.47 15.46
CA TYR A 33 14.16 -5.68 14.70
C TYR A 33 15.53 -6.31 14.97
N SER A 34 16.45 -5.55 15.58
CA SER A 34 17.76 -6.05 16.01
C SER A 34 17.81 -6.44 17.49
N SER A 35 16.72 -6.24 18.24
CA SER A 35 16.68 -6.49 19.68
C SER A 35 16.59 -8.01 19.98
N GLU A 36 17.35 -8.49 20.95
CA GLU A 36 17.22 -9.84 21.48
C GLU A 36 16.20 -9.95 22.63
N LYS A 37 15.78 -8.79 23.19
CA LYS A 37 14.86 -8.74 24.34
C LYS A 37 13.41 -8.97 23.88
N HIS A 38 12.68 -9.76 24.65
CA HIS A 38 11.24 -10.00 24.48
C HIS A 38 10.47 -9.41 25.65
N TYR A 39 9.43 -8.61 25.37
CA TYR A 39 8.54 -8.04 26.39
C TYR A 39 7.54 -9.09 26.91
N ARG A 40 6.95 -8.85 28.08
CA ARG A 40 5.96 -9.78 28.68
C ARG A 40 4.79 -10.10 27.76
N PRO A 41 4.12 -9.11 27.10
CA PRO A 41 3.03 -9.41 26.16
C PRO A 41 3.46 -10.29 24.99
N GLU A 42 4.65 -10.06 24.44
CA GLU A 42 5.18 -10.87 23.34
C GLU A 42 5.40 -12.33 23.75
N LYS A 43 5.96 -12.54 24.96
CA LYS A 43 6.15 -13.90 25.50
C LYS A 43 4.84 -14.65 25.66
N TRP A 44 3.76 -13.97 26.06
CA TRP A 44 2.42 -14.57 26.13
C TRP A 44 1.91 -14.96 24.74
N ILE A 45 2.08 -14.09 23.74
CA ILE A 45 1.70 -14.38 22.35
C ILE A 45 2.50 -15.58 21.83
N TYR A 46 3.84 -15.60 21.98
CA TYR A 46 4.66 -16.73 21.54
C TYR A 46 4.25 -18.06 22.20
N LYS A 47 3.93 -18.02 23.50
CA LYS A 47 3.43 -19.20 24.20
C LYS A 47 2.09 -19.67 23.66
N ALA A 48 1.17 -18.74 23.37
CA ALA A 48 -0.16 -19.05 22.84
C ALA A 48 -0.11 -19.70 21.46
N ILE A 49 0.81 -19.23 20.57
CA ILE A 49 0.97 -19.75 19.22
C ILE A 49 1.99 -20.92 19.13
N GLY A 50 2.60 -21.32 20.26
CA GLY A 50 3.61 -22.39 20.28
C GLY A 50 4.91 -22.06 19.55
N ALA A 51 5.23 -20.76 19.33
CA ALA A 51 6.41 -20.34 18.59
C ALA A 51 7.63 -20.17 19.53
N ASN A 52 8.81 -20.63 19.08
CA ASN A 52 10.07 -20.31 19.71
C ASN A 52 10.67 -19.06 19.05
N PRO A 53 10.65 -17.88 19.71
CA PRO A 53 11.09 -16.62 19.10
C PRO A 53 12.61 -16.54 18.85
N SER A 54 13.40 -17.41 19.48
CA SER A 54 14.86 -17.46 19.34
C SER A 54 15.34 -18.42 18.25
N ALA A 55 14.44 -19.20 17.64
CA ALA A 55 14.79 -20.12 16.57
C ALA A 55 15.04 -19.36 15.27
N GLU A 56 16.26 -19.43 14.75
CA GLU A 56 16.58 -18.85 13.42
C GLU A 56 15.97 -19.70 12.32
N MET A 57 15.43 -19.03 11.29
CA MET A 57 14.75 -19.67 10.16
C MET A 57 15.52 -19.41 8.86
N ARG A 58 15.69 -20.44 8.06
CA ARG A 58 16.05 -20.31 6.65
C ARG A 58 14.85 -19.83 5.84
N TRP A 59 15.10 -19.27 4.65
CA TRP A 59 14.04 -18.71 3.82
C TRP A 59 12.82 -19.62 3.58
N PRO A 60 12.94 -20.97 3.37
CA PRO A 60 11.76 -21.80 3.17
C PRO A 60 10.91 -21.98 4.45
N ALA A 61 11.55 -21.98 5.62
CA ALA A 61 10.84 -22.05 6.90
C ALA A 61 10.15 -20.73 7.22
N TYR A 62 10.81 -19.60 6.93
CA TYR A 62 10.26 -18.25 7.05
C TYR A 62 9.03 -18.09 6.16
N LEU A 63 9.14 -18.48 4.87
CA LEU A 63 8.05 -18.46 3.90
C LEU A 63 6.86 -19.31 4.33
N ARG A 64 7.11 -20.54 4.84
CA ARG A 64 6.04 -21.39 5.37
C ARG A 64 5.29 -20.72 6.51
N GLY A 65 6.01 -20.00 7.40
CA GLY A 65 5.39 -19.20 8.46
C GLY A 65 4.47 -18.10 7.88
N VAL A 66 4.95 -17.34 6.89
CA VAL A 66 4.16 -16.31 6.20
C VAL A 66 2.89 -16.90 5.58
N LEU A 67 3.03 -17.95 4.78
CA LEU A 67 1.91 -18.55 4.05
C LEU A 67 0.91 -19.23 4.99
N ALA A 68 1.38 -19.96 5.99
CA ALA A 68 0.50 -20.62 6.96
C ALA A 68 -0.31 -19.61 7.79
N PHE A 69 0.34 -18.55 8.29
CA PHE A 69 -0.33 -17.47 9.00
C PHE A 69 -1.39 -16.80 8.13
N SER A 70 -1.04 -16.45 6.89
CA SER A 70 -1.95 -15.79 5.96
C SER A 70 -3.13 -16.69 5.55
N ALA A 71 -2.89 -17.99 5.31
CA ALA A 71 -3.96 -18.93 4.99
C ALA A 71 -4.96 -19.07 6.16
N VAL A 72 -4.47 -19.18 7.39
CA VAL A 72 -5.34 -19.21 8.59
C VAL A 72 -6.11 -17.89 8.72
N SER A 73 -5.48 -16.75 8.44
CA SER A 73 -6.14 -15.44 8.48
C SER A 73 -7.25 -15.31 7.44
N VAL A 74 -7.04 -15.81 6.19
CA VAL A 74 -8.09 -15.83 5.15
C VAL A 74 -9.27 -16.68 5.62
N LEU A 75 -9.02 -17.90 6.11
CA LEU A 75 -10.06 -18.80 6.59
C LEU A 75 -10.82 -18.20 7.79
N PHE A 76 -10.10 -17.60 8.73
CA PHE A 76 -10.71 -16.96 9.90
C PHE A 76 -11.61 -15.80 9.48
N LEU A 77 -11.11 -14.89 8.63
CA LEU A 77 -11.89 -13.72 8.22
C LEU A 77 -13.08 -14.10 7.33
N TYR A 78 -12.91 -15.09 6.45
CA TYR A 78 -14.01 -15.67 5.69
C TYR A 78 -15.10 -16.24 6.61
N ALA A 79 -14.72 -17.09 7.57
CA ALA A 79 -15.65 -17.71 8.51
C ALA A 79 -16.37 -16.68 9.38
N LEU A 80 -15.63 -15.63 9.84
CA LEU A 80 -16.20 -14.57 10.66
C LEU A 80 -17.32 -13.81 9.92
N GLN A 81 -17.11 -13.47 8.64
CA GLN A 81 -18.09 -12.82 7.77
C GLN A 81 -19.30 -13.72 7.50
N ARG A 82 -19.07 -15.01 7.25
CA ARG A 82 -20.15 -15.99 7.04
C ARG A 82 -20.97 -16.25 8.31
N ALA A 83 -20.38 -16.05 9.48
CA ALA A 83 -21.06 -16.21 10.77
C ALA A 83 -21.71 -14.89 11.27
N GLN A 84 -21.56 -13.78 10.58
CA GLN A 84 -21.95 -12.44 11.06
C GLN A 84 -23.37 -12.37 11.63
N GLY A 85 -24.35 -12.97 10.97
CA GLY A 85 -25.76 -12.89 11.38
C GLY A 85 -26.07 -13.48 12.77
N ILE A 86 -25.16 -14.33 13.31
CA ILE A 86 -25.29 -14.91 14.66
C ILE A 86 -24.33 -14.30 15.69
N LEU A 87 -23.48 -13.38 15.27
CA LEU A 87 -22.52 -12.73 16.16
C LEU A 87 -23.15 -11.54 16.91
N PRO A 88 -22.71 -11.27 18.14
CA PRO A 88 -23.14 -10.06 18.85
C PRO A 88 -22.67 -8.81 18.09
N GLY A 89 -23.47 -7.75 18.10
CA GLY A 89 -23.14 -6.50 17.40
C GLY A 89 -23.15 -6.60 15.87
N SER A 90 -23.94 -7.53 15.33
CA SER A 90 -24.18 -7.67 13.87
C SER A 90 -24.99 -6.51 13.28
N LEU A 91 -25.59 -5.65 14.11
CA LEU A 91 -26.47 -4.54 13.70
C LEU A 91 -27.68 -4.99 12.86
N GLY A 92 -28.04 -6.27 12.94
CA GLY A 92 -29.12 -6.86 12.12
C GLY A 92 -28.67 -7.29 10.71
N PHE A 93 -27.41 -7.13 10.36
CA PHE A 93 -26.89 -7.55 9.06
C PHE A 93 -26.82 -9.07 8.96
N SER A 94 -27.15 -9.58 7.78
CA SER A 94 -27.06 -11.00 7.42
C SER A 94 -25.60 -11.44 7.19
N ALA A 95 -25.41 -12.73 6.99
CA ALA A 95 -24.13 -13.28 6.52
C ALA A 95 -23.73 -12.69 5.16
N ILE A 96 -22.47 -12.31 5.00
CA ILE A 96 -21.93 -11.80 3.73
C ILE A 96 -21.92 -12.94 2.70
N ASP A 97 -22.24 -12.66 1.45
CA ASP A 97 -22.27 -13.64 0.37
C ASP A 97 -20.91 -14.34 0.16
N PRO A 98 -20.89 -15.59 -0.29
CA PRO A 98 -19.63 -16.38 -0.33
C PRO A 98 -18.50 -15.77 -1.16
N ASP A 99 -18.82 -15.24 -2.32
CA ASP A 99 -17.83 -14.62 -3.22
C ASP A 99 -17.33 -13.28 -2.69
N GLN A 100 -18.21 -12.46 -2.13
CA GLN A 100 -17.87 -11.19 -1.48
C GLN A 100 -17.05 -11.42 -0.19
N ALA A 101 -17.41 -12.44 0.62
CA ALA A 101 -16.67 -12.83 1.81
C ALA A 101 -15.26 -13.36 1.45
N PHE A 102 -15.12 -14.10 0.33
CA PHE A 102 -13.82 -14.53 -0.20
C PHE A 102 -12.99 -13.33 -0.65
N ASN A 103 -13.58 -12.42 -1.44
CA ASN A 103 -12.91 -11.21 -1.90
C ASN A 103 -12.37 -10.38 -0.72
N THR A 104 -13.23 -10.11 0.26
CA THR A 104 -12.88 -9.34 1.46
C THR A 104 -11.79 -10.03 2.28
N ALA A 105 -11.88 -11.34 2.49
CA ALA A 105 -10.85 -12.09 3.23
C ALA A 105 -9.51 -12.06 2.51
N ALA A 106 -9.49 -12.31 1.20
CA ALA A 106 -8.30 -12.20 0.37
C ALA A 106 -7.70 -10.79 0.42
N SER A 107 -8.55 -9.79 0.29
CA SER A 107 -8.20 -8.38 0.26
C SER A 107 -7.52 -7.91 1.56
N PHE A 108 -8.13 -8.14 2.70
CA PHE A 108 -7.59 -7.66 3.99
C PHE A 108 -6.32 -8.42 4.41
N VAL A 109 -6.25 -9.72 4.12
CA VAL A 109 -5.06 -10.52 4.42
C VAL A 109 -3.89 -10.19 3.48
N ALA A 110 -4.18 -9.84 2.22
CA ALA A 110 -3.18 -9.37 1.28
C ALA A 110 -2.75 -7.90 1.51
N ASN A 111 -3.29 -7.21 2.50
CA ASN A 111 -3.04 -5.78 2.78
C ASN A 111 -3.54 -4.85 1.66
N THR A 112 -4.59 -5.26 0.94
CA THR A 112 -5.17 -4.50 -0.16
C THR A 112 -6.33 -3.65 0.31
N ASN A 113 -7.19 -4.22 1.14
CA ASN A 113 -8.42 -3.63 1.66
C ASN A 113 -9.41 -3.13 0.60
N TRP A 114 -9.36 -3.72 -0.59
CA TRP A 114 -10.43 -3.58 -1.59
C TRP A 114 -11.78 -4.02 -1.00
N GLN A 115 -12.83 -3.23 -1.17
CA GLN A 115 -14.16 -3.46 -0.65
C GLN A 115 -15.18 -3.34 -1.78
N SER A 116 -15.91 -4.41 -2.08
CA SER A 116 -17.04 -4.42 -3.04
C SER A 116 -18.38 -4.19 -2.35
N TYR A 117 -18.40 -3.58 -1.17
CA TYR A 117 -19.56 -3.35 -0.32
C TYR A 117 -19.46 -2.01 0.41
N TYR A 118 -20.58 -1.52 0.89
CA TYR A 118 -20.66 -0.38 1.80
C TYR A 118 -20.50 -0.90 3.23
N GLY A 119 -19.39 -0.57 3.91
CA GLY A 119 -19.08 -1.10 5.23
C GLY A 119 -20.15 -0.82 6.27
N GLU A 120 -20.73 0.37 6.25
CA GLU A 120 -21.79 0.82 7.12
C GLU A 120 -23.16 0.12 6.90
N GLN A 121 -23.34 -0.55 5.76
CA GLN A 121 -24.58 -1.25 5.40
C GLN A 121 -24.42 -2.77 5.42
N ALA A 122 -23.19 -3.29 5.48
CA ALA A 122 -22.91 -4.70 5.32
C ALA A 122 -22.19 -5.33 6.51
N MET A 123 -21.38 -4.56 7.28
CA MET A 123 -20.46 -5.11 8.27
C MET A 123 -20.83 -4.70 9.69
N GLY A 124 -21.12 -5.66 10.55
CA GLY A 124 -21.33 -5.45 11.97
C GLY A 124 -20.05 -5.15 12.76
N HIS A 125 -20.19 -4.66 13.99
CA HIS A 125 -19.07 -4.22 14.82
C HIS A 125 -18.00 -5.29 15.05
N VAL A 126 -18.39 -6.55 15.25
CA VAL A 126 -17.43 -7.63 15.48
C VAL A 126 -16.62 -7.93 14.23
N VAL A 127 -17.24 -7.92 13.04
CA VAL A 127 -16.52 -8.10 11.77
C VAL A 127 -15.59 -6.93 11.52
N GLN A 128 -16.04 -5.69 11.70
CA GLN A 128 -15.22 -4.49 11.52
C GLN A 128 -14.00 -4.47 12.47
N THR A 129 -14.22 -4.70 13.77
CA THR A 129 -13.16 -4.54 14.77
C THR A 129 -12.34 -5.81 14.98
N GLY A 130 -12.98 -6.97 15.21
CA GLY A 130 -12.33 -8.25 15.48
C GLY A 130 -11.81 -8.94 14.21
N GLY A 131 -12.37 -8.61 13.06
CA GLY A 131 -11.96 -9.10 11.74
C GLY A 131 -11.07 -8.09 11.01
N LEU A 132 -11.68 -7.08 10.40
CA LEU A 132 -11.03 -6.19 9.44
C LEU A 132 -9.90 -5.37 10.08
N ALA A 133 -10.15 -4.68 11.19
CA ALA A 133 -9.14 -3.87 11.87
C ALA A 133 -7.96 -4.71 12.39
N VAL A 134 -8.20 -5.94 12.89
CA VAL A 134 -7.11 -6.86 13.28
C VAL A 134 -6.24 -7.21 12.07
N GLN A 135 -6.85 -7.48 10.90
CA GLN A 135 -6.08 -7.78 9.70
C GLN A 135 -5.24 -6.58 9.25
N ASN A 136 -5.71 -5.35 9.42
CA ASN A 136 -4.90 -4.15 9.12
C ASN A 136 -3.57 -4.14 9.90
N PHE A 137 -3.57 -4.52 11.19
CA PHE A 137 -2.34 -4.64 11.97
C PHE A 137 -1.43 -5.76 11.47
N VAL A 138 -1.98 -6.96 11.34
CA VAL A 138 -1.14 -8.14 11.11
C VAL A 138 -0.67 -8.27 9.66
N SER A 139 -1.47 -7.84 8.68
CA SER A 139 -1.07 -7.84 7.26
C SER A 139 0.06 -6.83 6.97
N ALA A 140 0.02 -5.66 7.62
CA ALA A 140 1.11 -4.68 7.57
C ALA A 140 2.38 -5.22 8.24
N ALA A 141 2.24 -5.87 9.40
CA ALA A 141 3.37 -6.48 10.11
C ALA A 141 4.01 -7.63 9.31
N VAL A 142 3.24 -8.41 8.54
CA VAL A 142 3.76 -9.41 7.58
C VAL A 142 4.64 -8.73 6.53
N GLY A 143 4.19 -7.62 5.93
CA GLY A 143 4.98 -6.86 4.97
C GLY A 143 6.31 -6.38 5.55
N MET A 144 6.30 -5.80 6.76
CA MET A 144 7.53 -5.40 7.46
C MET A 144 8.45 -6.57 7.76
N ALA A 145 7.91 -7.71 8.18
CA ALA A 145 8.69 -8.91 8.48
C ALA A 145 9.45 -9.41 7.25
N VAL A 146 8.79 -9.47 6.08
CA VAL A 146 9.42 -9.86 4.81
C VAL A 146 10.49 -8.85 4.38
N ALA A 147 10.25 -7.54 4.54
CA ALA A 147 11.23 -6.50 4.25
C ALA A 147 12.49 -6.64 5.11
N VAL A 148 12.31 -6.85 6.42
CA VAL A 148 13.42 -7.05 7.36
C VAL A 148 14.19 -8.32 7.04
N ALA A 149 13.52 -9.41 6.64
CA ALA A 149 14.17 -10.64 6.20
C ALA A 149 15.06 -10.39 4.96
N LEU A 150 14.60 -9.61 3.97
CA LEU A 150 15.42 -9.21 2.81
C LEU A 150 16.61 -8.34 3.24
N VAL A 151 16.40 -7.37 4.11
CA VAL A 151 17.49 -6.51 4.62
C VAL A 151 18.55 -7.35 5.34
N ARG A 152 18.15 -8.36 6.12
CA ARG A 152 19.08 -9.32 6.73
C ARG A 152 19.82 -10.15 5.68
N GLY A 153 19.17 -10.49 4.54
CA GLY A 153 19.82 -11.13 3.40
C GLY A 153 21.04 -10.36 2.88
N PHE A 154 20.95 -9.02 2.84
CA PHE A 154 22.08 -8.15 2.50
C PHE A 154 23.10 -8.03 3.64
N ALA A 155 22.64 -7.87 4.86
CA ALA A 155 23.50 -7.60 6.02
C ALA A 155 24.29 -8.83 6.50
N ARG A 156 23.72 -10.02 6.38
CA ARG A 156 24.33 -11.28 6.80
C ARG A 156 25.20 -11.89 5.69
N SER A 157 26.13 -12.77 6.08
CA SER A 157 27.00 -13.47 5.16
C SER A 157 27.33 -14.87 5.65
N ARG A 158 27.53 -15.83 4.74
CA ARG A 158 27.87 -17.23 5.02
C ARG A 158 26.85 -17.94 5.93
N THR A 159 25.59 -17.54 5.89
CA THR A 159 24.50 -18.16 6.63
C THR A 159 23.26 -18.21 5.76
N GLY A 160 22.44 -19.25 5.93
CA GLY A 160 21.13 -19.30 5.27
C GLY A 160 19.98 -18.75 6.12
N GLU A 161 20.28 -18.17 7.27
CA GLU A 161 19.30 -17.75 8.29
C GLU A 161 18.87 -16.30 8.09
N LEU A 162 17.56 -16.03 8.15
CA LEU A 162 16.96 -14.72 7.92
C LEU A 162 16.29 -14.12 9.17
N GLY A 163 16.36 -14.80 10.31
CA GLY A 163 15.66 -14.41 11.53
C GLY A 163 14.46 -15.31 11.80
N ASN A 164 13.46 -14.80 12.52
CA ASN A 164 12.28 -15.56 12.90
C ASN A 164 11.01 -14.79 12.53
N PHE A 165 10.19 -15.36 11.65
CA PHE A 165 8.94 -14.74 11.18
C PHE A 165 7.99 -14.34 12.32
N TRP A 166 7.77 -15.24 13.28
CA TRP A 166 6.84 -14.99 14.39
C TRP A 166 7.32 -13.85 15.29
N SER A 167 8.64 -13.80 15.53
CA SER A 167 9.24 -12.71 16.28
C SER A 167 9.11 -11.38 15.56
N ASP A 168 9.36 -11.35 14.25
CA ASP A 168 9.27 -10.15 13.44
C ASP A 168 7.82 -9.65 13.34
N LEU A 169 6.85 -10.55 13.11
CA LEU A 169 5.42 -10.26 13.07
C LEU A 169 4.94 -9.64 14.39
N VAL A 170 5.22 -10.29 15.52
CA VAL A 170 4.76 -9.83 16.83
C VAL A 170 5.41 -8.51 17.22
N ARG A 171 6.71 -8.32 16.95
CA ARG A 171 7.41 -7.06 17.23
C ARG A 171 6.90 -5.92 16.38
N GLY A 172 6.67 -6.15 15.08
CA GLY A 172 6.07 -5.16 14.17
C GLY A 172 4.72 -4.69 14.70
N THR A 173 3.86 -5.63 15.06
CA THR A 173 2.54 -5.32 15.60
C THR A 173 2.60 -4.61 16.96
N VAL A 174 3.27 -5.21 17.96
CA VAL A 174 3.18 -4.76 19.36
C VAL A 174 4.05 -3.54 19.66
N ARG A 175 5.22 -3.43 19.01
CA ARG A 175 6.17 -2.36 19.33
C ARG A 175 6.09 -1.17 18.37
N ILE A 176 5.66 -1.37 17.13
CA ILE A 176 5.65 -0.31 16.11
C ILE A 176 4.21 0.13 15.85
N LEU A 177 3.39 -0.75 15.25
CA LEU A 177 2.06 -0.36 14.78
C LEU A 177 1.11 0.02 15.92
N LEU A 178 0.97 -0.83 16.92
CA LEU A 178 0.00 -0.62 18.00
C LEU A 178 0.24 0.68 18.81
N PRO A 179 1.46 1.01 19.28
CA PRO A 179 1.68 2.24 20.03
C PRO A 179 1.40 3.50 19.22
N ILE A 180 1.81 3.52 17.94
CA ILE A 180 1.58 4.67 17.06
C ILE A 180 0.07 4.79 16.78
N SER A 181 -0.63 3.66 16.56
CA SER A 181 -2.07 3.67 16.32
C SER A 181 -2.89 4.16 17.52
N VAL A 182 -2.49 3.82 18.74
CA VAL A 182 -3.16 4.32 19.95
C VAL A 182 -3.03 5.86 20.05
N ILE A 183 -1.83 6.38 19.82
CA ILE A 183 -1.60 7.83 19.82
C ILE A 183 -2.39 8.50 18.69
N GLY A 184 -2.33 7.93 17.49
CA GLY A 184 -3.03 8.45 16.32
C GLY A 184 -4.56 8.45 16.48
N ALA A 185 -5.13 7.41 17.10
CA ALA A 185 -6.56 7.35 17.37
C ALA A 185 -7.02 8.48 18.31
N VAL A 186 -6.23 8.80 19.35
CA VAL A 186 -6.49 9.95 20.22
C VAL A 186 -6.46 11.27 19.43
N VAL A 187 -5.49 11.42 18.51
CA VAL A 187 -5.40 12.62 17.65
C VAL A 187 -6.62 12.72 16.73
N LEU A 188 -7.03 11.64 16.05
CA LEU A 188 -8.20 11.67 15.16
C LEU A 188 -9.50 11.94 15.93
N VAL A 189 -9.69 11.35 17.12
CA VAL A 189 -10.85 11.65 17.98
C VAL A 189 -10.84 13.13 18.38
N ALA A 190 -9.69 13.68 18.71
CA ALA A 190 -9.56 15.12 19.02
C ALA A 190 -9.85 16.01 17.79
N CYS A 191 -9.65 15.52 16.56
CA CYS A 191 -10.07 16.18 15.32
C CYS A 191 -11.56 16.03 15.02
N GLY A 192 -12.29 15.13 15.71
CA GLY A 192 -13.73 14.91 15.54
C GLY A 192 -14.11 13.57 14.87
N ALA A 193 -13.16 12.69 14.57
CA ALA A 193 -13.48 11.34 14.11
C ALA A 193 -14.19 10.54 15.21
N ILE A 194 -15.20 9.74 14.84
CA ILE A 194 -16.00 9.01 15.82
C ILE A 194 -15.28 7.76 16.34
N GLN A 195 -15.54 7.43 17.62
CA GLN A 195 -15.05 6.21 18.26
C GLN A 195 -16.08 5.73 19.27
N ASN A 196 -16.96 4.84 18.86
CA ASN A 196 -18.02 4.29 19.72
C ASN A 196 -18.47 2.92 19.20
N PHE A 197 -19.50 2.34 19.83
CA PHE A 197 -20.20 1.13 19.40
C PHE A 197 -21.70 1.35 19.34
N ALA A 198 -22.12 2.57 18.99
CA ALA A 198 -23.53 2.88 18.82
C ALA A 198 -24.11 2.08 17.63
N GLY A 199 -25.40 1.78 17.71
CA GLY A 199 -26.11 1.11 16.63
C GLY A 199 -26.45 2.04 15.47
N ILE A 200 -27.39 1.60 14.64
CA ILE A 200 -27.95 2.40 13.55
C ILE A 200 -28.85 3.49 14.16
N HIS A 201 -28.61 4.72 13.77
CA HIS A 201 -29.40 5.88 14.17
C HIS A 201 -30.12 6.46 12.95
N GLU A 202 -31.36 6.84 13.14
CA GLU A 202 -32.17 7.53 12.14
C GLU A 202 -32.28 9.00 12.54
N VAL A 203 -31.98 9.90 11.64
CA VAL A 203 -32.04 11.36 11.84
C VAL A 203 -32.93 11.97 10.77
N GLY A 204 -33.91 12.77 11.19
CA GLY A 204 -34.76 13.50 10.26
C GLY A 204 -33.98 14.55 9.48
N GLN A 205 -34.22 14.63 8.18
CA GLN A 205 -33.64 15.65 7.31
C GLN A 205 -34.47 16.94 7.34
N PHE A 206 -33.80 18.10 7.23
CA PHE A 206 -34.49 19.41 7.25
C PHE A 206 -35.53 19.57 6.13
N MET A 207 -35.27 18.99 4.95
CA MET A 207 -36.18 19.05 3.80
C MET A 207 -37.22 17.92 3.78
N GLY A 208 -37.33 17.15 4.86
CA GLY A 208 -38.19 15.96 4.96
C GLY A 208 -37.46 14.66 4.57
N GLY A 209 -37.94 13.52 5.13
CA GLY A 209 -37.27 12.23 5.03
C GLY A 209 -36.33 11.96 6.20
N SER A 210 -35.64 10.81 6.17
CA SER A 210 -34.66 10.42 7.18
C SER A 210 -33.37 9.94 6.55
N GLN A 211 -32.30 10.08 7.30
CA GLN A 211 -30.96 9.56 6.97
C GLN A 211 -30.52 8.63 8.09
N GLN A 212 -29.97 7.48 7.73
CA GLN A 212 -29.38 6.55 8.69
C GLN A 212 -27.87 6.74 8.76
N TRP A 213 -27.31 6.64 9.96
CA TRP A 213 -25.88 6.54 10.18
C TRP A 213 -25.57 5.52 11.27
N ASN A 214 -24.41 4.87 11.16
CA ASN A 214 -23.94 3.87 12.11
C ASN A 214 -22.84 4.46 12.96
N GLY A 215 -22.86 4.17 14.26
CA GLY A 215 -21.68 4.33 15.10
C GLY A 215 -20.63 3.26 14.78
N GLY A 216 -19.42 3.46 15.26
CA GLY A 216 -18.34 2.49 15.09
C GLY A 216 -17.03 2.89 15.74
N ALA A 217 -16.13 1.93 15.86
CA ALA A 217 -14.76 2.14 16.31
C ALA A 217 -13.89 2.72 15.15
N VAL A 218 -14.34 3.85 14.59
CA VAL A 218 -13.87 4.40 13.32
C VAL A 218 -12.45 4.94 13.46
N ALA A 219 -12.19 5.86 14.41
CA ALA A 219 -10.88 6.50 14.54
C ALA A 219 -9.72 5.49 14.72
N SER A 220 -9.94 4.41 15.46
CA SER A 220 -8.91 3.38 15.64
C SER A 220 -8.63 2.59 14.36
N GLN A 221 -9.65 2.29 13.56
CA GLN A 221 -9.49 1.62 12.26
C GLN A 221 -8.87 2.57 11.24
N GLU A 222 -9.30 3.85 11.23
CA GLU A 222 -8.77 4.89 10.37
C GLU A 222 -7.25 5.03 10.51
N VAL A 223 -6.76 5.13 11.74
CA VAL A 223 -5.31 5.25 11.97
C VAL A 223 -4.55 4.05 11.46
N ILE A 224 -4.99 2.82 11.77
CA ILE A 224 -4.22 1.64 11.35
C ILE A 224 -4.31 1.40 9.86
N LYS A 225 -5.45 1.71 9.21
CA LYS A 225 -5.58 1.57 7.76
C LYS A 225 -4.61 2.48 7.00
N GLU A 226 -4.33 3.67 7.55
CA GLU A 226 -3.37 4.62 6.98
C GLU A 226 -1.93 4.26 7.35
N LEU A 227 -1.65 4.05 8.64
CA LEU A 227 -0.32 3.74 9.16
C LEU A 227 0.24 2.41 8.62
N GLY A 228 -0.64 1.42 8.44
CA GLY A 228 -0.30 0.10 7.88
C GLY A 228 -0.30 0.08 6.35
N THR A 229 -0.57 1.20 5.70
CA THR A 229 -0.80 1.29 4.25
C THR A 229 -1.75 0.21 3.76
N ASN A 230 -2.88 0.09 4.43
CA ASN A 230 -3.91 -0.90 4.15
C ASN A 230 -4.99 -0.34 3.21
N GLY A 231 -5.53 0.84 3.55
CA GLY A 231 -6.67 1.44 2.86
C GLY A 231 -8.02 0.85 3.28
N GLY A 232 -8.99 0.96 2.39
CA GLY A 232 -10.38 0.71 2.70
C GLY A 232 -10.97 1.77 3.63
N GLY A 233 -12.10 1.49 4.26
CA GLY A 233 -12.73 2.39 5.22
C GLY A 233 -13.79 1.69 6.03
N TYR A 234 -14.16 2.29 7.15
CA TYR A 234 -15.34 1.90 7.91
C TYR A 234 -16.58 2.21 7.10
N PHE A 235 -16.60 3.38 6.46
CA PHE A 235 -17.62 3.87 5.55
C PHE A 235 -17.19 3.69 4.08
N ASN A 236 -18.16 3.55 3.18
CA ASN A 236 -17.87 3.41 1.75
C ASN A 236 -17.10 4.62 1.17
N ALA A 237 -17.44 5.82 1.62
CA ALA A 237 -16.74 7.02 1.17
C ALA A 237 -15.29 7.12 1.68
N ASN A 238 -14.86 6.21 2.52
CA ASN A 238 -13.48 6.16 3.04
C ASN A 238 -13.11 7.47 3.78
N SER A 239 -11.86 7.93 3.65
CA SER A 239 -11.39 9.19 4.22
C SER A 239 -12.01 10.44 3.56
N ALA A 240 -12.98 10.30 2.66
CA ALA A 240 -13.89 11.37 2.26
C ALA A 240 -15.07 11.51 3.23
N HIS A 241 -15.38 10.48 4.03
CA HIS A 241 -16.47 10.54 5.00
C HIS A 241 -16.11 11.45 6.19
N PRO A 242 -17.03 12.37 6.59
CA PRO A 242 -16.75 13.30 7.70
C PRO A 242 -16.47 12.64 9.04
N PHE A 243 -16.96 11.42 9.28
CA PHE A 243 -16.71 10.68 10.52
C PHE A 243 -15.36 9.95 10.56
N GLU A 244 -14.74 9.71 9.41
CA GLU A 244 -13.37 9.21 9.32
C GLU A 244 -12.37 10.37 9.35
N ASN A 245 -12.56 11.36 8.46
CA ASN A 245 -11.64 12.47 8.22
C ASN A 245 -12.36 13.83 8.26
N PRO A 246 -12.64 14.36 9.45
CA PRO A 246 -13.53 15.52 9.62
C PRO A 246 -12.94 16.86 9.18
N THR A 247 -11.62 17.04 9.24
CA THR A 247 -10.97 18.35 9.12
C THR A 247 -9.77 18.35 8.17
N PRO A 248 -9.32 19.51 7.65
CA PRO A 248 -8.05 19.60 6.92
C PRO A 248 -6.82 19.15 7.73
N LEU A 249 -6.87 19.27 9.06
CA LEU A 249 -5.80 18.81 9.93
C LEU A 249 -5.77 17.27 10.02
N SER A 250 -6.93 16.63 10.19
CA SER A 250 -7.01 15.16 10.15
C SER A 250 -6.54 14.64 8.79
N ASN A 251 -6.93 15.27 7.69
CA ASN A 251 -6.50 14.89 6.34
C ASN A 251 -4.95 14.95 6.18
N LEU A 252 -4.33 16.01 6.66
CA LEU A 252 -2.86 16.12 6.63
C LEU A 252 -2.19 15.06 7.51
N PHE A 253 -2.81 14.75 8.66
CA PHE A 253 -2.32 13.73 9.57
C PHE A 253 -2.47 12.31 8.97
N GLU A 254 -3.56 12.00 8.27
CA GLU A 254 -3.74 10.74 7.56
C GLU A 254 -2.69 10.54 6.47
N ILE A 255 -2.43 11.57 5.64
CA ILE A 255 -1.36 11.51 4.64
C ILE A 255 0.01 11.29 5.30
N PHE A 256 0.25 11.93 6.44
CA PHE A 256 1.47 11.69 7.21
C PHE A 256 1.58 10.23 7.69
N LEU A 257 0.48 9.63 8.18
CA LEU A 257 0.45 8.23 8.60
C LEU A 257 0.75 7.27 7.43
N ILE A 258 0.19 7.52 6.26
CA ILE A 258 0.47 6.74 5.03
C ILE A 258 1.98 6.69 4.73
N LEU A 259 2.66 7.83 4.83
CA LEU A 259 4.01 7.99 4.31
C LEU A 259 5.11 7.74 5.35
N VAL A 260 4.81 7.88 6.64
CA VAL A 260 5.84 7.95 7.67
C VAL A 260 6.65 6.66 7.85
N ILE A 261 6.01 5.49 7.89
CA ILE A 261 6.72 4.21 8.01
C ILE A 261 7.47 3.87 6.71
N PRO A 262 6.85 3.93 5.52
CA PRO A 262 7.54 3.65 4.27
C PRO A 262 8.83 4.46 4.08
N PHE A 263 8.80 5.77 4.29
CA PHE A 263 10.02 6.58 4.23
C PHE A 263 11.02 6.23 5.33
N ALA A 264 10.58 6.05 6.58
CA ALA A 264 11.46 5.71 7.69
C ALA A 264 12.14 4.34 7.54
N LEU A 265 11.52 3.39 6.81
CA LEU A 265 12.11 2.09 6.50
C LEU A 265 13.40 2.18 5.69
N THR A 266 13.59 3.22 4.89
CA THR A 266 14.87 3.45 4.18
C THR A 266 16.02 3.71 5.15
N ARG A 267 15.76 4.40 6.26
CA ARG A 267 16.74 4.59 7.32
C ARG A 267 16.97 3.31 8.11
N THR A 268 15.90 2.57 8.40
CA THR A 268 15.99 1.24 9.02
C THR A 268 16.90 0.32 8.20
N PHE A 269 16.70 0.29 6.88
CA PHE A 269 17.58 -0.41 5.94
C PHE A 269 19.02 0.05 6.08
N GLY A 270 19.29 1.36 5.96
CA GLY A 270 20.65 1.90 6.06
C GLY A 270 21.35 1.57 7.39
N ARG A 271 20.60 1.54 8.51
CA ARG A 271 21.12 1.13 9.82
C ARG A 271 21.45 -0.35 9.87
N MET A 272 20.56 -1.20 9.37
CA MET A 272 20.75 -2.65 9.44
C MET A 272 21.85 -3.17 8.52
N VAL A 273 22.09 -2.52 7.35
CA VAL A 273 23.20 -2.88 6.46
C VAL A 273 24.51 -2.16 6.80
N GLY A 274 24.54 -1.33 7.83
CA GLY A 274 25.73 -0.62 8.28
C GLY A 274 26.13 0.59 7.40
N SER A 275 25.26 1.05 6.49
CA SER A 275 25.55 2.18 5.58
C SER A 275 24.35 3.12 5.43
N LEU A 276 24.34 4.20 6.19
CA LEU A 276 23.29 5.22 6.08
C LEU A 276 23.24 5.89 4.69
N ARG A 277 24.37 5.95 3.98
CA ARG A 277 24.41 6.52 2.63
C ARG A 277 23.54 5.72 1.65
N GLN A 278 23.52 4.40 1.79
CA GLN A 278 22.62 3.54 1.00
C GLN A 278 21.15 3.82 1.33
N GLY A 279 20.81 3.97 2.62
CA GLY A 279 19.47 4.37 3.02
C GLY A 279 19.06 5.72 2.43
N TYR A 280 19.96 6.70 2.41
CA TYR A 280 19.68 8.01 1.80
C TYR A 280 19.56 7.95 0.27
N ALA A 281 20.31 7.08 -0.43
CA ALA A 281 20.15 6.90 -1.87
C ALA A 281 18.76 6.35 -2.22
N ILE A 282 18.28 5.36 -1.46
CA ILE A 282 16.93 4.83 -1.62
C ILE A 282 15.87 5.87 -1.27
N LEU A 283 16.03 6.60 -0.15
CA LEU A 283 15.15 7.72 0.21
C LEU A 283 15.06 8.78 -0.90
N ALA A 284 16.19 9.17 -1.45
CA ALA A 284 16.25 10.17 -2.52
C ALA A 284 15.50 9.68 -3.78
N THR A 285 15.64 8.41 -4.16
CA THR A 285 14.89 7.81 -5.27
C THR A 285 13.39 7.87 -5.01
N MET A 286 12.93 7.40 -3.85
CA MET A 286 11.52 7.40 -3.47
C MET A 286 10.94 8.81 -3.41
N ALA A 287 11.66 9.74 -2.77
CA ALA A 287 11.22 11.13 -2.63
C ALA A 287 11.16 11.86 -3.99
N THR A 288 12.10 11.61 -4.90
CA THR A 288 12.10 12.20 -6.25
C THR A 288 10.85 11.77 -7.02
N ILE A 289 10.50 10.49 -7.00
CA ILE A 289 9.32 9.98 -7.68
C ILE A 289 8.06 10.54 -7.02
N TRP A 290 7.93 10.46 -5.68
CA TRP A 290 6.76 10.94 -4.96
C TRP A 290 6.51 12.44 -5.18
N LEU A 291 7.53 13.28 -5.05
CA LEU A 291 7.41 14.72 -5.29
C LEU A 291 7.09 15.04 -6.76
N GLY A 292 7.72 14.32 -7.70
CA GLY A 292 7.45 14.49 -9.13
C GLY A 292 5.99 14.16 -9.49
N PHE A 293 5.46 13.03 -8.99
CA PHE A 293 4.07 12.64 -9.20
C PHE A 293 3.09 13.61 -8.53
N THR A 294 3.42 14.08 -7.31
CA THR A 294 2.59 15.08 -6.61
C THR A 294 2.54 16.40 -7.38
N ALA A 295 3.68 16.86 -7.89
CA ALA A 295 3.72 18.09 -8.71
C ALA A 295 2.94 17.94 -10.02
N LEU A 296 3.05 16.79 -10.69
CA LEU A 296 2.28 16.50 -11.91
C LEU A 296 0.78 16.44 -11.62
N MET A 297 0.36 15.76 -10.55
CA MET A 297 -1.05 15.65 -10.15
C MET A 297 -1.62 17.04 -9.82
N MET A 298 -0.91 17.83 -9.04
CA MET A 298 -1.34 19.20 -8.74
C MET A 298 -1.45 20.04 -10.01
N TRP A 299 -0.50 19.91 -10.93
CA TRP A 299 -0.52 20.63 -12.19
C TRP A 299 -1.74 20.25 -13.03
N THR A 300 -2.02 18.96 -13.24
CA THR A 300 -3.16 18.50 -14.05
C THR A 300 -4.49 18.96 -13.47
N GLU A 301 -4.67 18.83 -12.15
CA GLU A 301 -5.95 19.15 -11.49
C GLU A 301 -6.21 20.66 -11.33
N PHE A 302 -5.15 21.49 -11.21
CA PHE A 302 -5.30 22.95 -11.19
C PHE A 302 -5.37 23.59 -12.58
N ALA A 303 -4.79 22.97 -13.62
CA ALA A 303 -4.80 23.52 -14.97
C ALA A 303 -6.08 23.18 -15.76
N HIS A 304 -6.89 22.23 -15.28
CA HIS A 304 -8.08 21.78 -16.01
C HIS A 304 -9.22 22.79 -15.95
N HIS A 305 -9.72 23.17 -17.11
CA HIS A 305 -10.84 24.09 -17.30
C HIS A 305 -12.18 23.34 -17.41
N GLY A 306 -12.63 22.72 -16.30
CA GLY A 306 -13.94 22.07 -16.23
C GLY A 306 -15.10 23.07 -16.03
N PRO A 307 -16.35 22.59 -16.03
CA PRO A 307 -17.55 23.45 -15.99
C PRO A 307 -17.63 24.44 -14.83
N ALA A 308 -16.96 24.19 -13.71
CA ALA A 308 -16.96 25.05 -12.54
C ALA A 308 -15.62 25.73 -12.27
N PHE A 309 -14.72 25.79 -13.26
CA PHE A 309 -13.35 26.28 -13.09
C PHE A 309 -13.26 27.67 -12.47
N ASP A 310 -14.07 28.63 -12.97
CA ASP A 310 -14.05 30.02 -12.50
C ASP A 310 -14.44 30.18 -11.03
N ILE A 311 -15.27 29.25 -10.52
CA ILE A 311 -15.72 29.21 -9.12
C ILE A 311 -14.78 28.36 -8.26
N ALA A 312 -14.41 27.20 -8.75
CA ALA A 312 -13.67 26.19 -8.00
C ALA A 312 -12.14 26.33 -8.09
N GLY A 313 -11.65 27.02 -9.12
CA GLY A 313 -10.21 27.22 -9.34
C GLY A 313 -9.47 26.01 -9.89
N GLY A 314 -10.18 25.06 -10.51
CA GLY A 314 -9.66 23.82 -11.08
C GLY A 314 -10.67 22.69 -11.05
N ALA A 315 -10.22 21.43 -11.17
CA ALA A 315 -11.06 20.23 -11.18
C ALA A 315 -11.54 19.86 -9.77
N MET A 316 -12.74 20.29 -9.39
CA MET A 316 -13.33 20.01 -8.06
C MET A 316 -14.30 18.81 -8.05
N GLU A 317 -14.68 18.28 -9.21
CA GLU A 317 -15.55 17.11 -9.24
C GLU A 317 -14.98 15.96 -8.42
N GLY A 318 -15.83 15.28 -7.65
CA GLY A 318 -15.44 14.16 -6.79
C GLY A 318 -14.51 14.51 -5.64
N LYS A 319 -14.24 15.79 -5.38
CA LYS A 319 -13.38 16.26 -4.28
C LYS A 319 -14.17 16.98 -3.21
N GLU A 320 -13.82 16.74 -1.96
CA GLU A 320 -14.46 17.39 -0.82
C GLU A 320 -14.07 18.86 -0.71
N THR A 321 -15.06 19.75 -0.56
CA THR A 321 -14.83 21.21 -0.43
C THR A 321 -13.98 21.57 0.78
N ARG A 322 -14.07 20.80 1.88
CA ARG A 322 -13.26 21.03 3.10
C ARG A 322 -11.77 20.74 2.90
N PHE A 323 -11.39 19.97 1.88
CA PHE A 323 -10.00 19.65 1.55
C PHE A 323 -9.48 20.45 0.37
N GLY A 324 -10.30 20.59 -0.66
CA GLY A 324 -9.97 21.26 -1.92
C GLY A 324 -9.04 20.43 -2.82
N ILE A 325 -8.68 21.00 -3.96
CA ILE A 325 -7.93 20.33 -5.04
C ILE A 325 -6.54 19.88 -4.57
N GLY A 326 -5.78 20.78 -3.92
CA GLY A 326 -4.40 20.52 -3.53
C GLY A 326 -4.26 19.36 -2.54
N ALA A 327 -5.09 19.33 -1.49
CA ALA A 327 -5.07 18.26 -0.51
C ALA A 327 -5.52 16.91 -1.10
N SER A 328 -6.54 16.93 -1.98
CA SER A 328 -7.00 15.72 -2.69
C SER A 328 -5.93 15.18 -3.64
N ALA A 329 -5.22 16.05 -4.36
CA ALA A 329 -4.10 15.67 -5.21
C ALA A 329 -2.95 15.02 -4.42
N ILE A 330 -2.55 15.60 -3.27
CA ILE A 330 -1.50 15.06 -2.41
C ILE A 330 -1.94 13.69 -1.83
N PHE A 331 -3.18 13.57 -1.36
CA PHE A 331 -3.71 12.32 -0.82
C PHE A 331 -3.74 11.22 -1.89
N SER A 332 -4.28 11.54 -3.08
CA SER A 332 -4.37 10.62 -4.21
C SER A 332 -3.00 10.05 -4.61
N VAL A 333 -1.97 10.89 -4.71
CA VAL A 333 -0.61 10.43 -5.01
C VAL A 333 0.01 9.65 -3.85
N ALA A 334 -0.21 10.08 -2.61
CA ALA A 334 0.29 9.34 -1.45
C ALA A 334 -0.28 7.91 -1.43
N THR A 335 -1.59 7.75 -1.62
CA THR A 335 -2.25 6.44 -1.56
C THR A 335 -1.95 5.53 -2.75
N THR A 336 -1.72 6.06 -3.95
CA THR A 336 -1.44 5.27 -5.18
C THR A 336 0.04 4.97 -5.41
N LEU A 337 0.96 5.69 -4.75
CA LEU A 337 2.39 5.35 -4.72
C LEU A 337 2.79 4.49 -3.52
N THR A 338 1.85 4.26 -2.59
CA THR A 338 1.95 3.28 -1.50
C THR A 338 0.85 2.23 -1.69
N SER A 339 0.99 1.03 -1.17
CA SER A 339 -0.09 0.03 -1.22
C SER A 339 -1.22 0.37 -0.22
N THR A 340 -1.74 1.61 -0.22
CA THR A 340 -2.72 2.04 0.79
C THR A 340 -4.14 1.88 0.29
N GLY A 341 -4.54 2.62 -0.74
CA GLY A 341 -5.87 2.54 -1.31
C GLY A 341 -6.97 3.30 -0.58
N ALA A 342 -6.69 3.93 0.56
CA ALA A 342 -7.61 4.90 1.15
C ALA A 342 -7.78 6.11 0.23
N VAL A 343 -8.97 6.71 0.22
CA VAL A 343 -9.29 7.84 -0.65
C VAL A 343 -10.03 8.93 0.11
N ASN A 344 -9.66 10.19 -0.11
CA ASN A 344 -10.41 11.34 0.37
C ASN A 344 -11.21 12.04 -0.73
N SER A 345 -11.23 11.46 -1.92
CA SER A 345 -11.86 11.98 -3.13
C SER A 345 -12.17 10.84 -4.09
N PHE A 346 -13.10 11.05 -5.01
CA PHE A 346 -13.53 10.04 -5.98
C PHE A 346 -12.54 9.98 -7.14
N HIS A 347 -11.67 8.94 -7.17
CA HIS A 347 -10.56 8.85 -8.13
C HIS A 347 -11.00 8.82 -9.59
N SER A 348 -12.20 8.26 -9.89
CA SER A 348 -12.78 8.24 -11.24
C SER A 348 -13.12 9.64 -11.78
N SER A 349 -13.30 10.64 -10.91
CA SER A 349 -13.61 12.03 -11.28
C SER A 349 -12.38 12.94 -11.40
N PHE A 350 -11.17 12.38 -11.26
CA PHE A 350 -9.96 13.12 -11.62
C PHE A 350 -9.90 13.31 -13.14
N THR A 351 -9.15 14.32 -13.59
CA THR A 351 -8.93 14.50 -15.03
C THR A 351 -8.37 13.22 -15.67
N GLY A 352 -8.57 13.00 -16.95
CA GLY A 352 -8.04 11.82 -17.64
C GLY A 352 -6.53 11.61 -17.42
N LEU A 353 -5.74 12.70 -17.43
CA LEU A 353 -4.32 12.66 -17.10
C LEU A 353 -4.08 12.41 -15.61
N GLY A 354 -4.90 12.99 -14.72
CA GLY A 354 -4.86 12.73 -13.27
C GLY A 354 -5.10 11.26 -12.95
N GLY A 355 -6.14 10.66 -13.55
CA GLY A 355 -6.39 9.22 -13.49
C GLY A 355 -5.24 8.37 -14.03
N GLY A 356 -4.60 8.85 -15.11
CA GLY A 356 -3.37 8.25 -15.66
C GLY A 356 -2.19 8.27 -14.69
N ILE A 357 -2.02 9.36 -13.94
CA ILE A 357 -0.97 9.49 -12.91
C ILE A 357 -1.23 8.50 -11.76
N GLN A 358 -2.49 8.32 -11.33
CA GLN A 358 -2.87 7.33 -10.33
C GLN A 358 -2.53 5.90 -10.79
N LEU A 359 -2.94 5.54 -12.00
CA LEU A 359 -2.65 4.25 -12.62
C LEU A 359 -1.14 4.00 -12.73
N LEU A 360 -0.41 4.95 -13.29
CA LEU A 360 1.04 4.86 -13.45
C LEU A 360 1.74 4.73 -12.09
N GLY A 361 1.27 5.45 -11.06
CA GLY A 361 1.77 5.36 -9.69
C GLY A 361 1.74 3.94 -9.14
N MET A 362 0.59 3.27 -9.24
CA MET A 362 0.45 1.86 -8.85
C MET A 362 1.28 0.93 -9.74
N GLN A 363 1.33 1.18 -11.05
CA GLN A 363 2.07 0.39 -12.04
C GLN A 363 3.60 0.47 -11.90
N LEU A 364 4.14 1.48 -11.20
CA LEU A 364 5.54 1.49 -10.75
C LEU A 364 5.84 0.34 -9.76
N GLY A 365 4.82 -0.40 -9.31
CA GLY A 365 4.93 -1.46 -8.32
C GLY A 365 4.84 -0.96 -6.88
N GLU A 366 4.29 0.25 -6.69
CA GLU A 366 4.10 0.88 -5.39
C GLU A 366 5.35 0.86 -4.52
N ILE A 367 6.42 1.44 -5.08
CA ILE A 367 7.75 1.42 -4.48
C ILE A 367 8.29 2.82 -4.11
N ALA A 368 7.47 3.88 -4.26
CA ALA A 368 7.96 5.25 -4.09
C ALA A 368 6.99 6.14 -3.26
N PRO A 369 6.90 5.98 -1.93
CA PRO A 369 7.74 5.14 -1.06
C PRO A 369 7.27 3.70 -0.92
N GLY A 370 6.08 3.37 -1.44
CA GLY A 370 5.50 2.05 -1.42
C GLY A 370 4.82 1.69 -0.10
N GLY A 371 4.26 0.50 -0.03
CA GLY A 371 3.59 -0.02 1.17
C GLY A 371 4.55 -0.30 2.32
N VAL A 372 3.99 -0.41 3.51
CA VAL A 372 4.73 -0.78 4.73
C VAL A 372 5.42 -2.13 4.57
N GLY A 373 6.71 -2.09 4.33
CA GLY A 373 7.56 -3.24 3.99
C GLY A 373 7.61 -3.53 2.49
N SER A 374 6.49 -3.63 1.79
CA SER A 374 6.45 -3.94 0.35
C SER A 374 7.20 -2.91 -0.50
N GLY A 375 7.06 -1.64 -0.20
CA GLY A 375 7.79 -0.58 -0.88
C GLY A 375 9.31 -0.74 -0.77
N LEU A 376 9.82 -1.05 0.42
CA LEU A 376 11.25 -1.23 0.61
C LEU A 376 11.77 -2.47 -0.15
N TYR A 377 11.12 -3.63 -0.03
CA TYR A 377 11.64 -4.81 -0.75
C TYR A 377 11.47 -4.67 -2.27
N GLY A 378 10.39 -4.07 -2.77
CA GLY A 378 10.23 -3.78 -4.20
C GLY A 378 11.29 -2.81 -4.73
N MET A 379 11.57 -1.73 -4.01
CA MET A 379 12.63 -0.78 -4.35
C MET A 379 14.02 -1.45 -4.36
N LEU A 380 14.30 -2.35 -3.42
CA LEU A 380 15.57 -3.10 -3.40
C LEU A 380 15.69 -4.09 -4.55
N ILE A 381 14.58 -4.70 -5.01
CA ILE A 381 14.57 -5.50 -6.24
C ILE A 381 14.90 -4.62 -7.45
N MET A 382 14.28 -3.46 -7.58
CA MET A 382 14.58 -2.51 -8.67
C MET A 382 16.03 -2.01 -8.60
N ALA A 383 16.58 -1.83 -7.39
CA ALA A 383 18.00 -1.49 -7.19
C ALA A 383 18.94 -2.60 -7.71
N ILE A 384 18.61 -3.86 -7.47
CA ILE A 384 19.35 -5.01 -8.02
C ILE A 384 19.31 -5.01 -9.56
N ILE A 385 18.13 -4.79 -10.14
CA ILE A 385 17.94 -4.74 -11.60
C ILE A 385 18.73 -3.57 -12.20
N ALA A 386 18.67 -2.38 -11.60
CA ALA A 386 19.43 -1.22 -12.07
C ALA A 386 20.94 -1.46 -12.05
N VAL A 387 21.46 -2.06 -10.97
CA VAL A 387 22.88 -2.43 -10.86
C VAL A 387 23.27 -3.48 -11.90
N PHE A 388 22.40 -4.45 -12.16
CA PHE A 388 22.63 -5.49 -13.14
C PHE A 388 22.70 -4.92 -14.56
N ILE A 389 21.74 -4.08 -14.95
CA ILE A 389 21.72 -3.41 -16.26
C ILE A 389 22.97 -2.55 -16.43
N ALA A 390 23.28 -1.71 -15.44
CA ALA A 390 24.46 -0.85 -15.49
C ALA A 390 25.77 -1.67 -15.57
N GLY A 391 25.87 -2.76 -14.84
CA GLY A 391 27.02 -3.67 -14.89
C GLY A 391 27.22 -4.29 -16.27
N LEU A 392 26.14 -4.75 -16.90
CA LEU A 392 26.18 -5.30 -18.26
C LEU A 392 26.60 -4.25 -19.30
N MET A 393 26.06 -3.01 -19.19
CA MET A 393 26.39 -1.94 -20.14
C MET A 393 27.85 -1.54 -20.14
N VAL A 394 28.54 -1.62 -19.00
CA VAL A 394 29.95 -1.26 -18.87
C VAL A 394 30.89 -2.46 -18.79
N GLY A 395 30.38 -3.68 -19.00
CA GLY A 395 31.20 -4.92 -19.00
C GLY A 395 31.78 -5.27 -17.63
N ARG A 396 31.08 -4.93 -16.52
CA ARG A 396 31.54 -5.17 -15.14
C ARG A 396 30.64 -6.18 -14.43
N THR A 397 31.19 -6.88 -13.44
CA THR A 397 30.41 -7.78 -12.59
C THR A 397 29.44 -6.96 -11.73
N PRO A 398 28.11 -7.18 -11.83
CA PRO A 398 27.14 -6.47 -11.00
C PRO A 398 27.28 -6.85 -9.52
N GLU A 399 27.42 -5.84 -8.67
CA GLU A 399 27.53 -6.00 -7.21
C GLU A 399 26.67 -4.97 -6.50
N TYR A 400 25.95 -5.40 -5.47
CA TYR A 400 25.14 -4.50 -4.62
C TYR A 400 25.38 -4.83 -3.15
N LEU A 401 25.79 -3.83 -2.35
CA LEU A 401 26.11 -3.99 -0.91
C LEU A 401 27.08 -5.14 -0.61
N GLY A 402 28.12 -5.28 -1.43
CA GLY A 402 29.11 -6.35 -1.29
C GLY A 402 28.59 -7.75 -1.61
N LYS A 403 27.42 -7.85 -2.28
CA LYS A 403 26.85 -9.11 -2.78
C LYS A 403 26.94 -9.14 -4.30
N LYS A 404 27.39 -10.28 -4.84
CA LYS A 404 27.42 -10.49 -6.28
C LYS A 404 26.01 -10.76 -6.80
N ILE A 405 25.61 -10.03 -7.83
CA ILE A 405 24.32 -10.24 -8.51
C ILE A 405 24.57 -11.14 -9.73
N GLY A 406 24.41 -12.43 -9.52
CA GLY A 406 24.58 -13.45 -10.56
C GLY A 406 23.23 -13.88 -11.17
N THR A 407 23.31 -14.94 -11.98
CA THR A 407 22.15 -15.48 -12.73
C THR A 407 20.97 -15.84 -11.83
N GLN A 408 21.23 -16.42 -10.65
CA GLN A 408 20.16 -16.83 -9.73
C GLN A 408 19.44 -15.60 -9.17
N GLN A 409 20.17 -14.59 -8.70
CA GLN A 409 19.60 -13.38 -8.11
C GLN A 409 18.77 -12.61 -9.11
N ILE A 410 19.29 -12.47 -10.36
CA ILE A 410 18.54 -11.73 -11.39
C ILE A 410 17.30 -12.49 -11.88
N LYS A 411 17.36 -13.83 -11.94
CA LYS A 411 16.14 -14.62 -12.26
C LYS A 411 15.04 -14.41 -11.22
N LEU A 412 15.38 -14.42 -9.94
CA LEU A 412 14.41 -14.18 -8.86
C LEU A 412 13.85 -12.75 -8.92
N ALA A 413 14.70 -11.75 -9.18
CA ALA A 413 14.28 -10.37 -9.35
C ALA A 413 13.40 -10.19 -10.60
N ALA A 414 13.73 -10.84 -11.72
CA ALA A 414 12.91 -10.81 -12.94
C ALA A 414 11.54 -11.47 -12.72
N CYS A 415 11.49 -12.63 -12.06
CA CYS A 415 10.22 -13.26 -11.72
C CYS A 415 9.36 -12.34 -10.85
N TYR A 416 9.96 -11.64 -9.86
CA TYR A 416 9.24 -10.68 -9.02
C TYR A 416 8.55 -9.60 -9.86
N ILE A 417 9.27 -8.91 -10.75
CA ILE A 417 8.72 -7.79 -11.52
C ILE A 417 7.69 -8.19 -12.59
N LEU A 418 7.68 -9.46 -13.02
CA LEU A 418 6.78 -9.93 -14.07
C LEU A 418 5.40 -10.34 -13.52
N ILE A 419 5.25 -10.62 -12.23
CA ILE A 419 4.00 -11.11 -11.64
C ILE A 419 2.88 -10.10 -11.82
N THR A 420 3.08 -8.90 -11.30
CA THR A 420 2.03 -7.87 -11.29
C THR A 420 1.58 -7.48 -12.70
N PRO A 421 2.47 -7.20 -13.67
CA PRO A 421 2.05 -6.95 -15.04
C PRO A 421 1.28 -8.10 -15.67
N ALA A 422 1.69 -9.34 -15.43
CA ALA A 422 0.98 -10.49 -15.95
C ALA A 422 -0.45 -10.57 -15.39
N LEU A 423 -0.64 -10.38 -14.11
CA LEU A 423 -1.96 -10.35 -13.47
C LEU A 423 -2.81 -9.19 -14.00
N VAL A 424 -2.29 -7.97 -14.01
CA VAL A 424 -3.00 -6.78 -14.48
C VAL A 424 -3.47 -6.95 -15.91
N LEU A 425 -2.54 -7.23 -16.83
CA LEU A 425 -2.85 -7.26 -18.26
C LEU A 425 -3.70 -8.47 -18.66
N CYS A 426 -3.42 -9.66 -18.10
CA CYS A 426 -4.21 -10.86 -18.44
C CYS A 426 -5.64 -10.77 -17.88
N PHE A 427 -5.83 -10.33 -16.63
CA PHE A 427 -7.19 -10.23 -16.08
C PHE A 427 -7.97 -9.07 -16.70
N THR A 428 -7.34 -7.92 -17.00
CA THR A 428 -7.99 -6.83 -17.75
C THR A 428 -8.42 -7.31 -19.12
N ALA A 429 -7.54 -7.98 -19.87
CA ALA A 429 -7.87 -8.50 -21.20
C ALA A 429 -9.00 -9.53 -21.15
N ALA A 430 -8.98 -10.44 -20.18
CA ALA A 430 -10.04 -11.43 -19.99
C ALA A 430 -11.39 -10.75 -19.66
N ALA A 431 -11.41 -9.77 -18.75
CA ALA A 431 -12.62 -9.04 -18.39
C ALA A 431 -13.21 -8.28 -19.60
N MET A 432 -12.35 -7.63 -20.40
CA MET A 432 -12.80 -6.89 -21.58
C MET A 432 -13.20 -7.76 -22.76
N ALA A 433 -12.69 -9.00 -22.84
CA ALA A 433 -13.02 -9.94 -23.93
C ALA A 433 -14.31 -10.74 -23.67
N LEU A 434 -14.75 -10.85 -22.42
CA LEU A 434 -15.96 -11.58 -22.06
C LEU A 434 -17.20 -10.67 -22.16
N PRO A 435 -18.39 -11.24 -22.46
CA PRO A 435 -19.59 -10.43 -22.69
C PRO A 435 -20.14 -9.78 -21.41
N THR A 436 -19.99 -10.43 -20.24
CA THR A 436 -20.66 -10.01 -19.00
C THR A 436 -19.90 -8.93 -18.21
N PRO A 437 -18.57 -9.01 -17.98
CA PRO A 437 -17.87 -8.04 -17.12
C PRO A 437 -17.95 -6.59 -17.59
N PRO A 438 -17.95 -6.26 -18.91
CA PRO A 438 -18.07 -4.87 -19.36
C PRO A 438 -19.39 -4.20 -19.00
N HIS A 439 -20.46 -4.95 -18.71
CA HIS A 439 -21.74 -4.39 -18.21
C HIS A 439 -21.65 -3.82 -16.78
N SER A 440 -20.58 -4.11 -16.07
CA SER A 440 -20.32 -3.54 -14.73
C SER A 440 -19.67 -2.15 -14.77
N MET A 441 -19.17 -1.72 -15.94
CA MET A 441 -18.60 -0.37 -16.11
C MET A 441 -19.70 0.68 -16.04
N LEU A 442 -19.45 1.80 -15.34
CA LEU A 442 -20.33 2.95 -15.34
C LEU A 442 -20.18 3.75 -16.62
N ASN A 443 -18.95 3.90 -17.10
CA ASN A 443 -18.63 4.68 -18.27
C ASN A 443 -18.32 3.78 -19.47
N SER A 444 -18.41 4.35 -20.68
CA SER A 444 -18.03 3.71 -21.94
C SER A 444 -16.69 4.24 -22.46
N GLY A 445 -16.17 3.62 -23.53
CA GLY A 445 -14.95 4.07 -24.19
C GLY A 445 -13.68 3.98 -23.33
N ALA A 446 -12.82 4.98 -23.46
CA ALA A 446 -11.51 4.99 -22.80
C ALA A 446 -11.62 5.04 -21.27
N HIS A 447 -12.58 5.77 -20.72
CA HIS A 447 -12.80 5.82 -19.27
C HIS A 447 -13.29 4.47 -18.71
N GLY A 448 -14.28 3.83 -19.36
CA GLY A 448 -14.75 2.49 -18.94
C GLY A 448 -13.65 1.43 -19.01
N PHE A 449 -12.78 1.46 -20.04
CA PHE A 449 -11.59 0.63 -20.05
C PHE A 449 -10.67 0.92 -18.87
N SER A 450 -10.48 2.21 -18.54
CA SER A 450 -9.67 2.64 -17.39
C SER A 450 -10.24 2.16 -16.05
N GLU A 451 -11.58 2.05 -15.88
CA GLU A 451 -12.21 1.49 -14.67
C GLU A 451 -11.77 0.04 -14.44
N VAL A 452 -11.81 -0.80 -15.48
CA VAL A 452 -11.41 -2.21 -15.39
C VAL A 452 -9.89 -2.35 -15.21
N LEU A 453 -9.10 -1.59 -15.98
CA LEU A 453 -7.64 -1.57 -15.84
C LEU A 453 -7.23 -1.12 -14.43
N TYR A 454 -7.90 -0.12 -13.87
CA TYR A 454 -7.65 0.36 -12.52
C TYR A 454 -7.93 -0.73 -11.48
N ALA A 455 -9.07 -1.41 -11.57
CA ALA A 455 -9.46 -2.46 -10.65
C ALA A 455 -8.40 -3.58 -10.56
N TYR A 456 -7.92 -4.09 -11.68
CA TYR A 456 -6.87 -5.11 -11.68
C TYR A 456 -5.49 -4.57 -11.36
N THR A 457 -5.18 -3.31 -11.72
CA THR A 457 -3.94 -2.65 -11.30
C THR A 457 -3.91 -2.52 -9.77
N SER A 458 -4.97 -2.03 -9.18
CA SER A 458 -5.13 -1.88 -7.73
C SER A 458 -5.10 -3.24 -7.02
N GLY A 459 -5.87 -4.22 -7.49
CA GLY A 459 -5.89 -5.56 -6.88
C GLY A 459 -4.54 -6.26 -6.93
N ALA A 460 -3.88 -6.30 -8.09
CA ALA A 460 -2.62 -7.02 -8.25
C ALA A 460 -1.42 -6.35 -7.55
N ASN A 461 -1.42 -5.02 -7.39
CA ASN A 461 -0.43 -4.28 -6.61
C ASN A 461 -0.77 -4.21 -5.11
N ASN A 462 -1.95 -4.73 -4.70
CA ASN A 462 -2.46 -4.66 -3.32
C ASN A 462 -2.69 -3.22 -2.82
N ASN A 463 -3.23 -2.37 -3.67
CA ASN A 463 -3.57 -0.99 -3.32
C ASN A 463 -4.94 -0.91 -2.62
N GLY A 464 -6.03 -1.24 -3.31
CA GLY A 464 -7.39 -1.22 -2.77
C GLY A 464 -8.24 -0.05 -3.25
N SER A 465 -7.68 1.05 -3.77
CA SER A 465 -8.46 2.11 -4.40
C SER A 465 -9.10 1.66 -5.70
N ALA A 466 -10.20 2.30 -6.09
CA ALA A 466 -10.97 1.98 -7.28
C ALA A 466 -11.33 3.26 -8.06
N PHE A 467 -11.56 3.11 -9.36
CA PHE A 467 -12.51 3.97 -10.05
C PHE A 467 -13.89 3.42 -9.70
N ALA A 468 -14.50 3.97 -8.67
CA ALA A 468 -15.67 3.41 -7.98
C ALA A 468 -16.98 3.49 -8.80
N GLY A 469 -16.92 3.92 -10.07
CA GLY A 469 -17.97 3.72 -11.06
C GLY A 469 -18.16 2.26 -11.48
N LEU A 470 -17.11 1.45 -11.42
CA LEU A 470 -17.18 0.02 -11.68
C LEU A 470 -17.99 -0.70 -10.60
N ASN A 471 -19.07 -1.39 -10.97
CA ASN A 471 -19.79 -2.30 -10.08
C ASN A 471 -18.99 -3.60 -9.90
N ALA A 472 -18.15 -3.62 -8.87
CA ALA A 472 -17.28 -4.77 -8.57
C ALA A 472 -17.97 -5.86 -7.73
N ASP A 473 -19.19 -5.65 -7.24
CA ASP A 473 -19.96 -6.66 -6.50
C ASP A 473 -20.65 -7.63 -7.45
N THR A 474 -19.85 -8.40 -8.16
CA THR A 474 -20.28 -9.47 -9.05
C THR A 474 -19.39 -10.70 -8.82
N GLN A 475 -19.93 -11.89 -9.07
CA GLN A 475 -19.17 -13.13 -8.89
C GLN A 475 -17.84 -13.12 -9.68
N TRP A 476 -17.83 -12.52 -10.88
CA TRP A 476 -16.61 -12.38 -11.69
C TRP A 476 -15.56 -11.53 -10.98
N PHE A 477 -15.89 -10.29 -10.65
CA PHE A 477 -14.92 -9.36 -10.05
C PHE A 477 -14.53 -9.78 -8.63
N ASN A 478 -15.48 -10.21 -7.80
CA ASN A 478 -15.19 -10.71 -6.46
C ASN A 478 -14.18 -11.87 -6.50
N SER A 479 -14.36 -12.83 -7.43
CA SER A 479 -13.47 -13.99 -7.55
C SER A 479 -12.10 -13.60 -8.15
N THR A 480 -12.10 -12.90 -9.28
CA THR A 480 -10.86 -12.64 -10.05
C THR A 480 -9.97 -11.60 -9.40
N ILE A 481 -10.54 -10.52 -8.81
CA ILE A 481 -9.79 -9.54 -8.04
C ILE A 481 -9.24 -10.19 -6.77
N GLY A 482 -10.04 -11.03 -6.08
CA GLY A 482 -9.58 -11.80 -4.91
C GLY A 482 -8.35 -12.66 -5.22
N ILE A 483 -8.38 -13.39 -6.36
CA ILE A 483 -7.23 -14.18 -6.83
C ILE A 483 -6.04 -13.28 -7.18
N ALA A 484 -6.28 -12.16 -7.89
CA ALA A 484 -5.23 -11.22 -8.27
C ALA A 484 -4.53 -10.64 -7.03
N MET A 485 -5.28 -10.29 -5.97
CA MET A 485 -4.74 -9.79 -4.69
C MET A 485 -3.85 -10.83 -3.99
N LEU A 486 -4.30 -12.08 -3.90
CA LEU A 486 -3.52 -13.15 -3.26
C LEU A 486 -2.24 -13.45 -4.05
N LEU A 487 -2.33 -13.58 -5.37
CA LEU A 487 -1.17 -13.85 -6.22
C LEU A 487 -0.20 -12.65 -6.24
N GLY A 488 -0.72 -11.43 -6.35
CA GLY A 488 0.06 -10.19 -6.32
C GLY A 488 0.80 -9.95 -5.01
N ARG A 489 0.29 -10.48 -3.89
CA ARG A 489 0.94 -10.38 -2.58
C ARG A 489 1.95 -11.48 -2.34
N PHE A 490 1.52 -12.74 -2.47
CA PHE A 490 2.30 -13.87 -1.95
C PHE A 490 3.35 -14.38 -2.93
N LEU A 491 3.12 -14.35 -4.25
CA LEU A 491 4.15 -14.74 -5.22
C LEU A 491 5.40 -13.83 -5.17
N PRO A 492 5.27 -12.49 -5.14
CA PRO A 492 6.44 -11.63 -4.91
C PRO A 492 7.19 -11.94 -3.63
N MET A 493 6.49 -12.24 -2.51
CA MET A 493 7.13 -12.61 -1.25
C MET A 493 7.95 -13.89 -1.33
N VAL A 494 7.52 -14.88 -2.13
CA VAL A 494 8.29 -16.10 -2.40
C VAL A 494 9.64 -15.75 -3.01
N PHE A 495 9.65 -14.92 -4.05
CA PHE A 495 10.89 -14.53 -4.73
C PHE A 495 11.78 -13.63 -3.88
N VAL A 496 11.19 -12.72 -3.10
CA VAL A 496 11.92 -11.87 -2.16
C VAL A 496 12.64 -12.70 -1.09
N LEU A 497 11.95 -13.66 -0.47
CA LEU A 497 12.54 -14.50 0.57
C LEU A 497 13.58 -15.47 0.02
N ALA A 498 13.35 -16.06 -1.16
CA ALA A 498 14.34 -16.87 -1.85
C ALA A 498 15.59 -16.07 -2.21
N LEU A 499 15.41 -14.83 -2.68
CA LEU A 499 16.51 -13.90 -2.95
C LEU A 499 17.27 -13.56 -1.67
N ALA A 500 16.57 -13.25 -0.57
CA ALA A 500 17.18 -12.96 0.73
C ALA A 500 18.05 -14.12 1.22
N GLY A 501 17.57 -15.35 1.12
CA GLY A 501 18.32 -16.55 1.46
C GLY A 501 19.58 -16.70 0.61
N SER A 502 19.43 -16.55 -0.71
CA SER A 502 20.54 -16.61 -1.67
C SER A 502 21.62 -15.54 -1.42
N LEU A 503 21.23 -14.32 -1.01
CA LEU A 503 22.17 -13.24 -0.66
C LEU A 503 22.87 -13.51 0.67
N ALA A 504 22.17 -14.01 1.69
CA ALA A 504 22.74 -14.30 2.99
C ALA A 504 23.80 -15.40 2.97
N GLU A 505 23.70 -16.37 2.05
CA GLU A 505 24.67 -17.45 1.87
C GLU A 505 26.00 -16.98 1.25
N GLN A 506 26.00 -15.84 0.55
CA GLN A 506 27.19 -15.34 -0.16
C GLN A 506 28.27 -14.84 0.79
N LYS A 507 29.52 -14.98 0.35
CA LYS A 507 30.67 -14.28 0.94
C LYS A 507 30.67 -12.81 0.49
N PRO A 508 31.08 -11.85 1.35
CA PRO A 508 31.25 -10.48 0.94
C PRO A 508 32.30 -10.36 -0.17
N VAL A 509 31.99 -9.54 -1.18
CA VAL A 509 32.92 -9.19 -2.25
C VAL A 509 33.56 -7.84 -1.91
N PRO A 510 34.90 -7.69 -1.94
CA PRO A 510 35.55 -6.42 -1.71
C PRO A 510 35.20 -5.41 -2.82
N GLU A 511 34.98 -4.14 -2.46
CA GLU A 511 34.85 -3.06 -3.44
C GLU A 511 36.14 -2.91 -4.27
N THR A 512 35.98 -2.81 -5.58
CA THR A 512 37.07 -2.57 -6.53
C THR A 512 36.85 -1.24 -7.26
N ALA A 513 37.84 -0.75 -8.00
CA ALA A 513 37.71 0.41 -8.88
C ALA A 513 36.58 0.23 -9.94
N GLY A 514 36.19 -1.01 -10.19
CA GLY A 514 35.11 -1.38 -11.09
C GLY A 514 33.74 -1.43 -10.47
N THR A 515 33.61 -1.36 -9.14
CA THR A 515 32.29 -1.45 -8.46
C THR A 515 31.49 -0.17 -8.66
N LEU A 516 30.21 -0.31 -9.07
CA LEU A 516 29.30 0.83 -9.21
C LEU A 516 29.01 1.43 -7.82
N ARG A 517 29.26 2.72 -7.67
CA ARG A 517 28.99 3.44 -6.42
C ARG A 517 27.49 3.72 -6.26
N THR A 518 26.80 2.84 -5.55
CA THR A 518 25.34 2.89 -5.32
C THR A 518 24.92 3.89 -4.22
N ASP A 519 25.88 4.58 -3.61
CA ASP A 519 25.70 5.62 -2.59
C ASP A 519 25.78 7.06 -3.15
N LYS A 520 25.81 7.22 -4.48
CA LYS A 520 26.02 8.52 -5.16
C LYS A 520 24.75 8.97 -5.92
N PRO A 521 24.58 10.29 -6.15
CA PRO A 521 23.42 10.84 -6.87
C PRO A 521 23.20 10.27 -8.27
N LEU A 522 24.31 9.94 -8.97
CA LEU A 522 24.25 9.30 -10.29
C LEU A 522 23.45 7.99 -10.25
N TYR A 523 23.64 7.20 -9.18
CA TYR A 523 22.88 5.96 -9.01
C TYR A 523 21.41 6.23 -8.73
N THR A 524 21.07 7.25 -7.95
CA THR A 524 19.68 7.68 -7.73
C THR A 524 18.99 8.00 -9.06
N GLY A 525 19.64 8.79 -9.93
CA GLY A 525 19.11 9.09 -11.26
C GLY A 525 18.96 7.85 -12.14
N LEU A 526 19.96 6.95 -12.13
CA LEU A 526 19.89 5.67 -12.85
C LEU A 526 18.71 4.81 -12.36
N LEU A 527 18.51 4.72 -11.05
CA LEU A 527 17.44 3.92 -10.47
C LEU A 527 16.05 4.49 -10.82
N VAL A 528 15.86 5.81 -10.70
CA VAL A 528 14.63 6.50 -11.14
C VAL A 528 14.38 6.22 -12.63
N GLY A 529 15.38 6.42 -13.49
CA GLY A 529 15.26 6.16 -14.93
C GLY A 529 14.91 4.70 -15.24
N THR A 530 15.56 3.75 -14.57
CA THR A 530 15.29 2.31 -14.74
C THR A 530 13.86 1.97 -14.38
N ILE A 531 13.34 2.48 -13.25
CA ILE A 531 11.95 2.26 -12.81
C ILE A 531 10.98 2.80 -13.85
N LEU A 532 11.13 4.05 -14.28
CA LEU A 532 10.23 4.69 -15.24
C LEU A 532 10.25 4.00 -16.61
N ILE A 533 11.43 3.61 -17.10
CA ILE A 533 11.55 2.93 -18.40
C ILE A 533 10.91 1.54 -18.36
N ILE A 534 11.18 0.73 -17.33
CA ILE A 534 10.59 -0.62 -17.22
C ILE A 534 9.07 -0.52 -17.14
N THR A 535 8.55 0.38 -16.33
CA THR A 535 7.10 0.58 -16.19
C THR A 535 6.47 1.10 -17.48
N GLY A 536 7.09 2.09 -18.12
CA GLY A 536 6.63 2.64 -19.38
C GLY A 536 6.59 1.57 -20.47
N LEU A 537 7.66 0.81 -20.65
CA LEU A 537 7.69 -0.29 -21.64
C LEU A 537 6.62 -1.37 -21.38
N THR A 538 6.28 -1.60 -20.12
CA THR A 538 5.33 -2.64 -19.72
C THR A 538 3.87 -2.22 -19.91
N TYR A 539 3.53 -1.00 -19.49
CA TYR A 539 2.13 -0.58 -19.37
C TYR A 539 1.70 0.49 -20.37
N PHE A 540 2.62 1.09 -21.13
CA PHE A 540 2.30 2.16 -22.08
C PHE A 540 1.17 1.81 -23.05
N PRO A 541 1.09 0.59 -23.64
CA PRO A 541 -0.03 0.27 -24.52
C PRO A 541 -1.40 0.32 -23.84
N ALA A 542 -1.50 -0.16 -22.59
CA ALA A 542 -2.74 -0.11 -21.81
C ALA A 542 -3.09 1.32 -21.40
N LEU A 543 -2.10 2.11 -20.97
CA LEU A 543 -2.28 3.53 -20.64
C LEU A 543 -2.70 4.35 -21.86
N ALA A 544 -2.19 4.02 -23.05
CA ALA A 544 -2.55 4.70 -24.29
C ALA A 544 -4.01 4.46 -24.71
N LEU A 545 -4.57 3.28 -24.42
CA LEU A 545 -5.97 2.93 -24.70
C LEU A 545 -6.98 3.55 -23.70
N GLY A 546 -6.54 3.85 -22.51
CA GLY A 546 -7.36 4.39 -21.43
C GLY A 546 -7.05 5.87 -21.15
N PRO A 547 -6.34 6.16 -20.06
CA PRO A 547 -6.22 7.52 -19.53
C PRO A 547 -5.50 8.50 -20.45
N LEU A 548 -4.57 8.05 -21.32
CA LEU A 548 -3.92 8.96 -22.29
C LEU A 548 -4.86 9.31 -23.44
N ALA A 549 -5.64 8.33 -23.95
CA ALA A 549 -6.64 8.61 -24.96
C ALA A 549 -7.70 9.59 -24.44
N GLU A 550 -8.16 9.43 -23.22
CA GLU A 550 -9.10 10.33 -22.56
C GLU A 550 -8.48 11.73 -22.33
N GLY A 551 -7.31 11.79 -21.70
CA GLY A 551 -6.70 13.05 -21.28
C GLY A 551 -6.09 13.89 -22.41
N LEU A 552 -5.90 13.32 -23.61
CA LEU A 552 -5.47 14.05 -24.81
C LEU A 552 -6.65 14.42 -25.71
N ALA A 553 -7.83 13.83 -25.52
CA ALA A 553 -9.05 14.16 -26.25
C ALA A 553 -9.91 15.22 -25.54
N SER A 554 -9.71 15.43 -24.25
CA SER A 554 -10.32 16.48 -23.41
C SER A 554 -9.42 17.72 -23.40
#